data_01f3238fe3a78fa5ec30ffd7f2dfab32
#
_entry.id   01f3238fe3a78fa5ec30ffd7f2dfab32
#
_cell.length_a   1.000
_cell.length_b   1.000
_cell.length_c   1.000
_cell.angle_alpha   90.00
_cell.angle_beta   90.00
_cell.angle_gamma   90.00
#
_symmetry.space_group_name_H-M   'P 1'
#
loop_
_entity.id
_entity.type
_entity.pdbx_description
1 polymer ?
#
loop_
_entity_poly.entity_id
_entity_poly.type
_entity_poly.pdbx_seq_one_letter_code
_entity_poly.pdbx_strand_id
1 'polypeptide(L)'
;MLEPTSVNCVIYHADCTDGFGAAYSAWKQLGNRSEYHACKHGTQPPDIKGKNVVILDFSFDNATTKRMIEEANSLLVIDHHKSAMVELHDISNTKFDMHKSGAMLAWEFFHPGKDAPKFIQYIQDRDLWKWELPYSKEFAAAFDMVPFEFEEFEKFEDDSVFDDAVKRGSYILAYSKTVVKKVCDKAQLRKMDGKDVMVVNASHWMSEIGARLAPDCDFAMIWYWDHESKETKVSLRAFHDTVDVSEIAKKYGGGGHKKASGFQLPKNKHVEDLFDKPRARRSRKKKAIASQPESDKKNETDVG
;
A
#
# COMPACT_ATOMS: atom_id res chain seq x y z
N MET A 1 14.32 -10.24 -27.42
CA MET A 1 13.18 -9.92 -26.50
C MET A 1 12.78 -11.25 -25.89
N LEU A 2 12.43 -11.29 -24.60
CA LEU A 2 12.00 -12.55 -23.94
C LEU A 2 10.65 -12.99 -24.52
N GLU A 3 10.60 -14.20 -25.07
CA GLU A 3 9.36 -14.77 -25.59
C GLU A 3 8.54 -15.37 -24.46
N PRO A 4 7.22 -15.07 -24.34
CA PRO A 4 6.37 -15.55 -23.25
C PRO A 4 6.45 -17.07 -23.03
N THR A 5 6.45 -17.84 -24.09
CA THR A 5 6.47 -19.31 -24.05
C THR A 5 7.82 -19.92 -23.67
N SER A 6 8.90 -19.11 -23.69
CA SER A 6 10.26 -19.53 -23.30
C SER A 6 10.55 -19.35 -21.82
N VAL A 7 9.68 -18.65 -21.08
CA VAL A 7 9.81 -18.39 -19.63
C VAL A 7 9.75 -19.72 -18.87
N ASN A 8 10.72 -19.95 -17.99
CA ASN A 8 10.76 -21.14 -17.14
C ASN A 8 10.95 -20.80 -15.64
N CYS A 9 11.03 -19.51 -15.30
CA CYS A 9 11.06 -19.02 -13.93
C CYS A 9 10.24 -17.73 -13.81
N VAL A 10 9.24 -17.76 -12.98
CA VAL A 10 8.32 -16.64 -12.69
C VAL A 10 8.52 -16.21 -11.25
N ILE A 11 8.91 -14.97 -11.04
CA ILE A 11 8.99 -14.34 -9.72
C ILE A 11 7.84 -13.34 -9.62
N TYR A 12 7.08 -13.34 -8.52
CA TYR A 12 5.92 -12.49 -8.38
C TYR A 12 5.76 -11.94 -6.96
N HIS A 13 5.01 -10.85 -6.81
CA HIS A 13 4.76 -10.23 -5.52
C HIS A 13 3.94 -11.15 -4.61
N ALA A 14 4.52 -11.51 -3.47
CA ALA A 14 3.89 -12.40 -2.49
C ALA A 14 2.80 -11.69 -1.69
N ASP A 15 1.85 -12.47 -1.17
CA ASP A 15 0.74 -12.04 -0.30
C ASP A 15 -0.07 -10.86 -0.89
N CYS A 16 -0.14 -10.79 -2.20
CA CYS A 16 -0.84 -9.77 -2.96
C CYS A 16 -1.74 -10.40 -4.01
N THR A 17 -3.00 -9.98 -4.06
CA THR A 17 -3.98 -10.47 -5.05
C THR A 17 -3.55 -10.14 -6.48
N ASP A 18 -2.97 -8.96 -6.71
CA ASP A 18 -2.47 -8.54 -8.03
C ASP A 18 -1.23 -9.36 -8.42
N GLY A 19 -0.27 -9.50 -7.50
CA GLY A 19 0.92 -10.33 -7.74
C GLY A 19 0.59 -11.79 -8.03
N PHE A 20 -0.35 -12.39 -7.29
CA PHE A 20 -0.77 -13.76 -7.58
C PHE A 20 -1.62 -13.84 -8.87
N GLY A 21 -2.42 -12.83 -9.18
CA GLY A 21 -3.11 -12.70 -10.47
C GLY A 21 -2.14 -12.60 -11.65
N ALA A 22 -0.99 -11.95 -11.46
CA ALA A 22 0.09 -11.90 -12.44
C ALA A 22 0.74 -13.28 -12.61
N ALA A 23 1.01 -14.00 -11.52
CA ALA A 23 1.50 -15.38 -11.56
C ALA A 23 0.50 -16.33 -12.22
N TYR A 24 -0.80 -16.17 -11.94
CA TYR A 24 -1.88 -16.92 -12.60
C TYR A 24 -1.89 -16.69 -14.11
N SER A 25 -1.73 -15.44 -14.54
CA SER A 25 -1.65 -15.10 -15.97
C SER A 25 -0.49 -15.82 -16.67
N ALA A 26 0.65 -15.94 -15.99
CA ALA A 26 1.78 -16.73 -16.47
C ALA A 26 1.45 -18.26 -16.46
N TRP A 27 0.87 -18.74 -15.38
CA TRP A 27 0.53 -20.16 -15.22
C TRP A 27 -0.49 -20.63 -16.27
N LYS A 28 -1.43 -19.81 -16.63
CA LYS A 28 -2.42 -20.10 -17.67
C LYS A 28 -1.79 -20.37 -19.05
N GLN A 29 -0.62 -19.79 -19.32
CA GLN A 29 0.17 -20.03 -20.55
C GLN A 29 1.18 -21.16 -20.37
N LEU A 30 1.86 -21.22 -19.23
CA LEU A 30 3.04 -22.04 -19.02
C LEU A 30 2.71 -23.37 -18.32
N GLY A 31 1.64 -23.39 -17.52
CA GLY A 31 1.32 -24.54 -16.65
C GLY A 31 2.45 -24.80 -15.66
N ASN A 32 2.61 -26.06 -15.28
CA ASN A 32 3.62 -26.51 -14.34
C ASN A 32 5.01 -26.73 -14.98
N ARG A 33 5.24 -26.21 -16.20
CA ARG A 33 6.55 -26.27 -16.87
C ARG A 33 7.53 -25.20 -16.37
N SER A 34 7.02 -24.22 -15.64
CA SER A 34 7.79 -23.13 -15.06
C SER A 34 7.79 -23.21 -13.55
N GLU A 35 8.83 -22.67 -12.92
CA GLU A 35 8.90 -22.46 -11.48
C GLU A 35 8.22 -21.15 -11.13
N TYR A 36 7.56 -21.11 -9.95
CA TYR A 36 6.86 -19.91 -9.45
C TYR A 36 7.37 -19.56 -8.07
N HIS A 37 7.93 -18.37 -7.91
CA HIS A 37 8.55 -17.91 -6.68
C HIS A 37 7.87 -16.64 -6.17
N ALA A 38 7.18 -16.74 -5.04
CA ALA A 38 6.61 -15.62 -4.33
C ALA A 38 7.71 -14.84 -3.58
N CYS A 39 7.89 -13.56 -3.87
CA CYS A 39 8.91 -12.71 -3.26
C CYS A 39 8.31 -11.46 -2.62
N LYS A 40 8.95 -10.99 -1.55
CA LYS A 40 8.63 -9.73 -0.85
C LYS A 40 9.83 -8.80 -0.89
N HIS A 41 9.59 -7.50 -0.67
CA HIS A 41 10.69 -6.56 -0.48
C HIS A 41 11.61 -7.01 0.67
N GLY A 42 12.92 -7.02 0.40
CA GLY A 42 13.94 -7.48 1.34
C GLY A 42 14.24 -8.99 1.29
N THR A 43 13.52 -9.79 0.47
CA THR A 43 13.89 -11.19 0.25
C THR A 43 15.02 -11.31 -0.77
N GLN A 44 15.83 -12.38 -0.63
CA GLN A 44 16.83 -12.70 -1.64
C GLN A 44 16.18 -13.34 -2.87
N PRO A 45 16.69 -13.06 -4.09
CA PRO A 45 16.23 -13.74 -5.30
C PRO A 45 16.43 -15.26 -5.20
N PRO A 46 15.53 -16.05 -5.83
CA PRO A 46 15.75 -17.49 -6.00
C PRO A 46 16.95 -17.76 -6.93
N ASP A 47 17.36 -19.02 -7.03
CA ASP A 47 18.36 -19.42 -8.03
C ASP A 47 17.77 -19.33 -9.45
N ILE A 48 18.35 -18.43 -10.24
CA ILE A 48 17.91 -18.11 -11.60
C ILE A 48 18.97 -18.38 -12.66
N LYS A 49 20.10 -18.97 -12.27
CA LYS A 49 21.23 -19.16 -13.17
C LYS A 49 20.84 -19.92 -14.44
N GLY A 50 21.04 -19.27 -15.58
CA GLY A 50 20.76 -19.84 -16.90
C GLY A 50 19.27 -19.99 -17.23
N LYS A 51 18.35 -19.42 -16.41
CA LYS A 51 16.90 -19.48 -16.64
C LYS A 51 16.40 -18.27 -17.48
N ASN A 52 15.26 -18.45 -18.10
CA ASN A 52 14.47 -17.38 -18.72
C ASN A 52 13.48 -16.88 -17.68
N VAL A 53 13.76 -15.70 -17.13
CA VAL A 53 13.08 -15.17 -15.94
C VAL A 53 12.13 -14.04 -16.30
N VAL A 54 10.94 -14.07 -15.71
CA VAL A 54 10.07 -12.89 -15.64
C VAL A 54 9.81 -12.53 -14.19
N ILE A 55 9.86 -11.24 -13.87
CA ILE A 55 9.48 -10.69 -12.56
C ILE A 55 8.19 -9.90 -12.78
N LEU A 56 7.13 -10.21 -12.03
CA LEU A 56 5.77 -9.72 -12.22
C LEU A 56 5.27 -8.99 -10.97
N ASP A 57 4.70 -7.79 -11.16
CA ASP A 57 4.12 -6.97 -10.08
C ASP A 57 5.11 -6.74 -8.91
N PHE A 58 6.39 -6.85 -9.19
CA PHE A 58 7.44 -6.78 -8.21
C PHE A 58 8.75 -6.33 -8.85
N SER A 59 9.61 -5.69 -8.06
CA SER A 59 10.96 -5.33 -8.50
C SER A 59 11.94 -5.46 -7.34
N PHE A 60 13.12 -6.01 -7.62
CA PHE A 60 14.27 -5.90 -6.74
C PHE A 60 14.93 -4.53 -6.90
N ASP A 61 15.84 -4.17 -5.99
CA ASP A 61 16.67 -2.98 -6.15
C ASP A 61 17.54 -3.05 -7.41
N ASN A 62 18.05 -1.89 -7.82
CA ASN A 62 18.83 -1.75 -9.06
C ASN A 62 20.06 -2.67 -9.09
N ALA A 63 20.84 -2.74 -7.99
CA ALA A 63 22.05 -3.56 -7.93
C ALA A 63 21.73 -5.06 -8.01
N THR A 64 20.69 -5.50 -7.31
CA THR A 64 20.20 -6.87 -7.35
C THR A 64 19.69 -7.23 -8.74
N THR A 65 18.88 -6.36 -9.36
CA THR A 65 18.35 -6.61 -10.72
C THR A 65 19.44 -6.70 -11.76
N LYS A 66 20.49 -5.86 -11.70
CA LYS A 66 21.65 -5.95 -12.60
C LYS A 66 22.39 -7.28 -12.47
N ARG A 67 22.64 -7.72 -11.23
CA ARG A 67 23.25 -9.04 -10.98
C ARG A 67 22.40 -10.18 -11.54
N MET A 68 21.08 -10.11 -11.33
CA MET A 68 20.15 -11.12 -11.86
C MET A 68 20.15 -11.17 -13.39
N ILE A 69 20.29 -10.03 -14.07
CA ILE A 69 20.43 -9.98 -15.54
C ILE A 69 21.71 -10.68 -16.01
N GLU A 70 22.81 -10.57 -15.27
CA GLU A 70 24.08 -11.24 -15.58
C GLU A 70 24.00 -12.76 -15.35
N GLU A 71 23.23 -13.23 -14.37
CA GLU A 71 23.09 -14.63 -13.98
C GLU A 71 22.08 -15.40 -14.84
N ALA A 72 20.99 -14.74 -15.25
CA ALA A 72 19.92 -15.33 -16.05
C ALA A 72 20.34 -15.51 -17.52
N ASN A 73 19.73 -16.48 -18.23
CA ASN A 73 19.81 -16.51 -19.69
C ASN A 73 19.10 -15.32 -20.33
N SER A 74 17.94 -14.98 -19.78
CA SER A 74 17.21 -13.73 -20.09
C SER A 74 16.34 -13.32 -18.90
N LEU A 75 16.13 -12.02 -18.72
CA LEU A 75 15.30 -11.49 -17.63
C LEU A 75 14.48 -10.33 -18.14
N LEU A 76 13.20 -10.27 -17.73
CA LEU A 76 12.29 -9.15 -17.96
C LEU A 76 11.55 -8.82 -16.67
N VAL A 77 11.49 -7.54 -16.32
CA VAL A 77 10.65 -7.02 -15.23
C VAL A 77 9.40 -6.40 -15.84
N ILE A 78 8.21 -6.79 -15.36
CA ILE A 78 6.91 -6.23 -15.73
C ILE A 78 6.24 -5.74 -14.45
N ASP A 79 6.13 -4.42 -14.28
CA ASP A 79 5.68 -3.83 -13.04
C ASP A 79 4.92 -2.51 -13.29
N HIS A 80 4.23 -2.00 -12.29
CA HIS A 80 3.47 -0.75 -12.35
C HIS A 80 3.77 0.20 -11.18
N HIS A 81 4.68 -0.15 -10.30
CA HIS A 81 5.05 0.67 -9.15
C HIS A 81 5.94 1.85 -9.55
N LYS A 82 5.50 3.09 -9.28
CA LYS A 82 6.26 4.32 -9.57
C LYS A 82 7.67 4.32 -8.97
N SER A 83 7.82 3.81 -7.76
CA SER A 83 9.12 3.74 -7.07
C SER A 83 10.09 2.80 -7.81
N ALA A 84 9.61 1.65 -8.26
CA ALA A 84 10.39 0.68 -9.03
C ALA A 84 10.80 1.23 -10.41
N MET A 85 9.88 1.93 -11.10
CA MET A 85 10.20 2.58 -12.38
C MET A 85 11.34 3.61 -12.23
N VAL A 86 11.36 4.37 -11.14
CA VAL A 86 12.43 5.34 -10.86
C VAL A 86 13.72 4.62 -10.49
N GLU A 87 13.66 3.59 -9.68
CA GLU A 87 14.81 2.79 -9.22
C GLU A 87 15.51 2.09 -10.39
N LEU A 88 14.75 1.55 -11.34
CA LEU A 88 15.25 0.76 -12.46
C LEU A 88 15.37 1.57 -13.78
N HIS A 89 15.41 2.90 -13.71
CA HIS A 89 15.37 3.80 -14.88
C HIS A 89 16.48 3.56 -15.91
N ASP A 90 17.61 3.02 -15.49
CA ASP A 90 18.79 2.71 -16.33
C ASP A 90 18.85 1.25 -16.80
N ILE A 91 17.81 0.45 -16.49
CA ILE A 91 17.70 -0.96 -16.89
C ILE A 91 16.71 -1.08 -18.05
N SER A 92 17.20 -1.52 -19.20
CA SER A 92 16.38 -1.66 -20.43
C SER A 92 15.45 -2.89 -20.41
N ASN A 93 15.72 -3.86 -19.55
CA ASN A 93 14.96 -5.11 -19.43
C ASN A 93 13.72 -4.95 -18.54
N THR A 94 13.02 -3.81 -18.70
CA THR A 94 11.84 -3.47 -17.90
C THR A 94 10.68 -3.02 -18.77
N LYS A 95 9.46 -3.32 -18.32
CA LYS A 95 8.22 -2.83 -18.91
C LYS A 95 7.34 -2.28 -17.78
N PHE A 96 7.16 -0.96 -17.77
CA PHE A 96 6.32 -0.27 -16.78
C PHE A 96 5.09 0.36 -17.41
N ASP A 97 3.93 0.18 -16.79
CA ASP A 97 2.71 0.92 -17.11
C ASP A 97 1.87 1.14 -15.84
N MET A 98 1.87 2.34 -15.31
CA MET A 98 1.16 2.71 -14.08
C MET A 98 -0.37 2.88 -14.26
N HIS A 99 -0.89 2.70 -15.47
CA HIS A 99 -2.33 2.72 -15.75
C HIS A 99 -2.95 1.33 -15.73
N LYS A 100 -2.13 0.29 -15.53
CA LYS A 100 -2.54 -1.11 -15.46
C LYS A 100 -2.01 -1.76 -14.19
N SER A 101 -2.69 -2.79 -13.74
CA SER A 101 -2.21 -3.62 -12.63
C SER A 101 -1.17 -4.65 -13.10
N GLY A 102 -0.41 -5.22 -12.17
CA GLY A 102 0.56 -6.27 -12.47
C GLY A 102 -0.08 -7.50 -13.11
N ALA A 103 -1.27 -7.92 -12.65
CA ALA A 103 -2.03 -9.03 -13.24
C ALA A 103 -2.42 -8.77 -14.69
N MET A 104 -2.89 -7.56 -15.00
CA MET A 104 -3.25 -7.17 -16.36
C MET A 104 -2.05 -7.11 -17.29
N LEU A 105 -0.95 -6.52 -16.82
CA LEU A 105 0.31 -6.45 -17.59
C LEU A 105 0.87 -7.84 -17.88
N ALA A 106 0.79 -8.75 -16.93
CA ALA A 106 1.18 -10.14 -17.11
C ALA A 106 0.27 -10.86 -18.11
N TRP A 107 -1.05 -10.64 -18.01
CA TRP A 107 -1.99 -11.21 -18.98
C TRP A 107 -1.66 -10.78 -20.40
N GLU A 108 -1.49 -9.50 -20.65
CA GLU A 108 -1.16 -8.97 -21.98
C GLU A 108 0.18 -9.49 -22.51
N PHE A 109 1.14 -9.74 -21.62
CA PHE A 109 2.43 -10.32 -22.01
C PHE A 109 2.29 -11.79 -22.41
N PHE A 110 1.59 -12.60 -21.61
CA PHE A 110 1.47 -14.03 -21.85
C PHE A 110 0.38 -14.41 -22.86
N HIS A 111 -0.62 -13.56 -23.04
CA HIS A 111 -1.78 -13.82 -23.91
C HIS A 111 -2.03 -12.66 -24.88
N PRO A 112 -1.06 -12.33 -25.75
CA PRO A 112 -1.17 -11.15 -26.62
C PRO A 112 -2.43 -11.26 -27.51
N GLY A 113 -3.21 -10.18 -27.51
CA GLY A 113 -4.44 -10.07 -28.31
C GLY A 113 -5.65 -10.85 -27.77
N LYS A 114 -5.57 -11.43 -26.57
CA LYS A 114 -6.71 -12.06 -25.89
C LYS A 114 -7.23 -11.16 -24.78
N ASP A 115 -8.54 -11.06 -24.67
CA ASP A 115 -9.18 -10.37 -23.54
C ASP A 115 -8.83 -11.08 -22.23
N ALA A 116 -8.59 -10.26 -21.19
CA ALA A 116 -8.34 -10.79 -19.86
C ALA A 116 -9.62 -11.37 -19.25
N PRO A 117 -9.54 -12.50 -18.51
CA PRO A 117 -10.66 -13.00 -17.73
C PRO A 117 -11.30 -11.92 -16.88
N LYS A 118 -12.60 -12.02 -16.65
CA LYS A 118 -13.39 -11.04 -15.90
C LYS A 118 -12.76 -10.75 -14.54
N PHE A 119 -12.37 -11.75 -13.78
CA PHE A 119 -11.79 -11.55 -12.46
C PHE A 119 -10.44 -10.80 -12.50
N ILE A 120 -9.60 -10.96 -13.53
CA ILE A 120 -8.36 -10.18 -13.72
C ILE A 120 -8.69 -8.68 -13.93
N GLN A 121 -9.74 -8.36 -14.68
CA GLN A 121 -10.21 -6.98 -14.84
C GLN A 121 -10.65 -6.38 -13.50
N TYR A 122 -11.29 -7.17 -12.64
CA TYR A 122 -11.73 -6.77 -11.30
C TYR A 122 -10.57 -6.64 -10.31
N ILE A 123 -9.53 -7.49 -10.43
CA ILE A 123 -8.27 -7.29 -9.70
C ILE A 123 -7.68 -5.93 -10.05
N GLN A 124 -7.59 -5.58 -11.34
CA GLN A 124 -7.09 -4.29 -11.80
C GLN A 124 -7.93 -3.11 -11.28
N ASP A 125 -9.25 -3.20 -11.37
CA ASP A 125 -10.16 -2.14 -10.93
C ASP A 125 -9.97 -1.81 -9.43
N ARG A 126 -9.74 -2.86 -8.63
CA ARG A 126 -9.40 -2.73 -7.21
C ARG A 126 -7.99 -2.19 -6.99
N ASP A 127 -6.99 -2.76 -7.65
CA ASP A 127 -5.59 -2.42 -7.41
C ASP A 127 -5.29 -0.96 -7.74
N LEU A 128 -5.84 -0.48 -8.84
CA LEU A 128 -5.79 0.93 -9.24
C LEU A 128 -6.78 1.82 -8.47
N TRP A 129 -7.54 1.24 -7.53
CA TRP A 129 -8.53 1.92 -6.69
C TRP A 129 -9.60 2.68 -7.47
N LYS A 130 -9.97 2.20 -8.67
CA LYS A 130 -10.95 2.83 -9.56
C LYS A 130 -12.38 2.59 -9.10
N TRP A 131 -12.73 1.34 -8.83
CA TRP A 131 -14.08 0.92 -8.42
C TRP A 131 -15.16 1.27 -9.43
N GLU A 132 -14.84 1.17 -10.71
CA GLU A 132 -15.71 1.53 -11.85
C GLU A 132 -16.54 0.34 -12.34
N LEU A 133 -16.08 -0.90 -12.09
CA LEU A 133 -16.80 -2.09 -12.50
C LEU A 133 -17.98 -2.40 -11.57
N PRO A 134 -19.10 -2.94 -12.10
CA PRO A 134 -20.27 -3.29 -11.29
C PRO A 134 -19.91 -4.28 -10.17
N TYR A 135 -20.30 -3.97 -8.93
CA TYR A 135 -20.06 -4.82 -7.75
C TYR A 135 -18.58 -5.13 -7.46
N SER A 136 -17.67 -4.27 -7.92
CA SER A 136 -16.23 -4.48 -7.79
C SER A 136 -15.80 -4.60 -6.32
N LYS A 137 -16.38 -3.80 -5.43
CA LYS A 137 -16.08 -3.86 -3.98
C LYS A 137 -16.60 -5.14 -3.35
N GLU A 138 -17.77 -5.60 -3.75
CA GLU A 138 -18.37 -6.85 -3.31
C GLU A 138 -17.51 -8.03 -3.77
N PHE A 139 -17.16 -8.06 -5.05
CA PHE A 139 -16.26 -9.08 -5.58
C PHE A 139 -14.92 -9.11 -4.82
N ALA A 140 -14.25 -7.96 -4.70
CA ALA A 140 -12.96 -7.86 -4.02
C ALA A 140 -13.02 -8.36 -2.57
N ALA A 141 -14.08 -8.04 -1.83
CA ALA A 141 -14.25 -8.47 -0.44
C ALA A 141 -14.37 -10.00 -0.29
N ALA A 142 -14.96 -10.69 -1.27
CA ALA A 142 -15.02 -12.16 -1.28
C ALA A 142 -13.71 -12.76 -1.82
N PHE A 143 -13.13 -12.15 -2.83
CA PHE A 143 -11.93 -12.64 -3.49
C PHE A 143 -10.69 -12.59 -2.57
N ASP A 144 -10.65 -11.67 -1.60
CA ASP A 144 -9.63 -11.63 -0.53
C ASP A 144 -9.57 -12.88 0.35
N MET A 145 -10.61 -13.71 0.31
CA MET A 145 -10.68 -14.96 1.07
C MET A 145 -10.23 -16.17 0.24
N VAL A 146 -9.96 -15.98 -1.04
CA VAL A 146 -9.54 -17.06 -1.95
C VAL A 146 -8.08 -17.40 -1.69
N PRO A 147 -7.74 -18.66 -1.45
CA PRO A 147 -6.35 -19.07 -1.33
C PRO A 147 -5.53 -18.73 -2.58
N PHE A 148 -4.26 -18.40 -2.40
CA PHE A 148 -3.35 -18.18 -3.51
C PHE A 148 -2.91 -19.53 -4.11
N GLU A 149 -3.85 -20.19 -4.77
CA GLU A 149 -3.69 -21.44 -5.50
C GLU A 149 -4.24 -21.25 -6.92
N PHE A 150 -3.52 -21.72 -7.92
CA PHE A 150 -3.88 -21.47 -9.33
C PHE A 150 -5.24 -22.02 -9.69
N GLU A 151 -5.54 -23.22 -9.22
CA GLU A 151 -6.82 -23.91 -9.45
C GLU A 151 -7.98 -23.19 -8.76
N GLU A 152 -7.74 -22.51 -7.63
CA GLU A 152 -8.76 -21.71 -6.95
C GLU A 152 -9.06 -20.41 -7.74
N PHE A 153 -8.05 -19.77 -8.31
CA PHE A 153 -8.23 -18.62 -9.20
C PHE A 153 -8.91 -19.00 -10.50
N GLU A 154 -8.56 -20.16 -11.08
CA GLU A 154 -9.15 -20.64 -12.33
C GLU A 154 -10.68 -20.83 -12.23
N LYS A 155 -11.22 -21.19 -11.06
CA LYS A 155 -12.66 -21.32 -10.85
C LYS A 155 -13.44 -20.03 -11.18
N PHE A 156 -12.81 -18.87 -11.05
CA PHE A 156 -13.43 -17.57 -11.32
C PHE A 156 -13.53 -17.20 -12.80
N GLU A 157 -13.06 -18.06 -13.70
CA GLU A 157 -13.40 -17.98 -15.12
C GLU A 157 -14.87 -18.41 -15.36
N ASP A 158 -15.50 -19.14 -14.42
CA ASP A 158 -16.92 -19.46 -14.43
C ASP A 158 -17.74 -18.31 -13.84
N ASP A 159 -18.64 -17.74 -14.65
CA ASP A 159 -19.52 -16.65 -14.23
C ASP A 159 -20.38 -16.98 -13.01
N SER A 160 -20.78 -18.24 -12.82
CA SER A 160 -21.59 -18.65 -11.67
C SER A 160 -20.79 -18.56 -10.35
N VAL A 161 -19.51 -18.90 -10.37
CA VAL A 161 -18.59 -18.77 -9.23
C VAL A 161 -18.32 -17.30 -8.94
N PHE A 162 -18.15 -16.50 -10.00
CA PHE A 162 -17.99 -15.07 -9.88
C PHE A 162 -19.21 -14.39 -9.23
N ASP A 163 -20.42 -14.71 -9.70
CA ASP A 163 -21.67 -14.13 -9.20
C ASP A 163 -21.97 -14.54 -7.74
N ASP A 164 -21.65 -15.80 -7.37
CA ASP A 164 -21.72 -16.23 -5.95
C ASP A 164 -20.73 -15.47 -5.08
N ALA A 165 -19.52 -15.21 -5.56
CA ALA A 165 -18.54 -14.40 -4.85
C ALA A 165 -19.05 -12.96 -4.63
N VAL A 166 -19.63 -12.33 -5.62
CA VAL A 166 -20.26 -10.98 -5.47
C VAL A 166 -21.34 -11.02 -4.38
N LYS A 167 -22.19 -12.03 -4.37
CA LYS A 167 -23.23 -12.19 -3.35
C LYS A 167 -22.64 -12.35 -1.94
N ARG A 168 -21.68 -13.24 -1.76
CA ARG A 168 -20.96 -13.42 -0.47
C ARG A 168 -20.24 -12.15 -0.05
N GLY A 169 -19.57 -11.48 -0.99
CA GLY A 169 -18.85 -10.25 -0.75
C GLY A 169 -19.71 -9.10 -0.25
N SER A 170 -20.99 -9.04 -0.61
CA SER A 170 -21.90 -8.03 -0.10
C SER A 170 -22.05 -8.08 1.42
N TYR A 171 -22.10 -9.28 2.00
CA TYR A 171 -22.17 -9.46 3.46
C TYR A 171 -20.84 -9.16 4.14
N ILE A 172 -19.73 -9.60 3.53
CA ILE A 172 -18.37 -9.33 4.03
C ILE A 172 -18.12 -7.81 4.03
N LEU A 173 -18.48 -7.14 2.94
CA LEU A 173 -18.31 -5.68 2.80
C LEU A 173 -19.17 -4.90 3.81
N ALA A 174 -20.39 -5.35 4.08
CA ALA A 174 -21.25 -4.73 5.09
C ALA A 174 -20.62 -4.84 6.49
N TYR A 175 -20.06 -6.00 6.82
CA TYR A 175 -19.35 -6.21 8.08
C TYR A 175 -18.06 -5.38 8.16
N SER A 176 -17.22 -5.42 7.12
CA SER A 176 -15.96 -4.68 7.10
C SER A 176 -16.17 -3.16 7.24
N LYS A 177 -17.18 -2.59 6.59
CA LYS A 177 -17.57 -1.17 6.76
C LYS A 177 -17.85 -0.82 8.23
N THR A 178 -18.49 -1.73 8.96
CA THR A 178 -18.78 -1.53 10.40
C THR A 178 -17.47 -1.56 11.23
N VAL A 179 -16.56 -2.47 10.93
CA VAL A 179 -15.28 -2.56 11.62
C VAL A 179 -14.40 -1.36 11.29
N VAL A 180 -14.25 -1.03 10.01
CA VAL A 180 -13.50 0.15 9.54
C VAL A 180 -13.99 1.41 10.23
N LYS A 181 -15.32 1.62 10.31
CA LYS A 181 -15.88 2.76 11.06
C LYS A 181 -15.38 2.80 12.50
N LYS A 182 -15.49 1.68 13.23
CA LYS A 182 -15.06 1.59 14.64
C LYS A 182 -13.56 1.86 14.83
N VAL A 183 -12.74 1.47 13.86
CA VAL A 183 -11.29 1.74 13.87
C VAL A 183 -11.06 3.23 13.60
N CYS A 184 -11.67 3.80 12.58
CA CYS A 184 -11.53 5.22 12.23
C CYS A 184 -12.00 6.16 13.35
N ASP A 185 -13.05 5.77 14.12
CA ASP A 185 -13.52 6.54 15.28
C ASP A 185 -12.45 6.69 16.39
N LYS A 186 -11.36 5.90 16.34
CA LYS A 186 -10.21 5.97 17.27
C LYS A 186 -9.02 6.72 16.70
N ALA A 187 -9.10 7.18 15.45
CA ALA A 187 -8.01 7.89 14.82
C ALA A 187 -7.72 9.22 15.51
N GLN A 188 -6.45 9.61 15.53
CA GLN A 188 -5.97 10.83 16.18
C GLN A 188 -5.34 11.74 15.12
N LEU A 189 -5.68 13.02 15.17
CA LEU A 189 -5.00 14.02 14.37
C LEU A 189 -3.64 14.37 14.99
N ARG A 190 -2.59 14.21 14.21
CA ARG A 190 -1.20 14.51 14.59
C ARG A 190 -0.55 15.40 13.53
N LYS A 191 0.64 15.90 13.81
CA LYS A 191 1.47 16.57 12.81
C LYS A 191 2.74 15.79 12.54
N MET A 192 3.10 15.69 11.26
CA MET A 192 4.34 15.08 10.78
C MET A 192 4.93 15.94 9.66
N ASP A 193 6.15 16.44 9.83
CA ASP A 193 6.79 17.39 8.90
C ASP A 193 5.88 18.60 8.59
N GLY A 194 5.14 19.10 9.59
CA GLY A 194 4.21 20.22 9.47
C GLY A 194 2.86 19.92 8.81
N LYS A 195 2.63 18.69 8.35
CA LYS A 195 1.38 18.21 7.72
C LYS A 195 0.42 17.64 8.75
N ASP A 196 -0.87 17.79 8.48
CA ASP A 196 -1.93 17.17 9.29
C ASP A 196 -2.12 15.70 8.89
N VAL A 197 -1.99 14.80 9.85
CA VAL A 197 -2.02 13.36 9.63
C VAL A 197 -3.02 12.70 10.55
N MET A 198 -4.00 11.99 9.98
CA MET A 198 -4.88 11.11 10.76
C MET A 198 -4.17 9.77 10.99
N VAL A 199 -3.95 9.44 12.27
CA VAL A 199 -3.15 8.28 12.67
C VAL A 199 -4.00 7.26 13.42
N VAL A 200 -3.89 6.00 13.03
CA VAL A 200 -4.58 4.91 13.74
C VAL A 200 -3.76 3.61 13.71
N ASN A 201 -3.92 2.80 14.73
CA ASN A 201 -3.34 1.44 14.79
C ASN A 201 -4.34 0.43 14.22
N ALA A 202 -3.95 -0.28 13.17
CA ALA A 202 -4.70 -1.38 12.57
C ALA A 202 -3.79 -2.24 11.70
N SER A 203 -3.99 -3.56 11.72
CA SER A 203 -3.24 -4.53 10.89
C SER A 203 -4.03 -5.02 9.67
N HIS A 204 -5.31 -4.65 9.55
CA HIS A 204 -6.19 -5.07 8.46
C HIS A 204 -6.97 -3.87 7.91
N TRP A 205 -7.49 -3.99 6.69
CA TRP A 205 -8.28 -2.96 5.98
C TRP A 205 -7.59 -1.60 5.88
N MET A 206 -6.27 -1.61 5.74
CA MET A 206 -5.47 -0.37 5.72
C MET A 206 -5.86 0.56 4.57
N SER A 207 -6.26 0.00 3.43
CA SER A 207 -6.73 0.79 2.28
C SER A 207 -8.08 1.43 2.54
N GLU A 208 -9.04 0.68 3.09
CA GLU A 208 -10.39 1.17 3.43
C GLU A 208 -10.35 2.19 4.57
N ILE A 209 -9.52 1.95 5.59
CA ILE A 209 -9.28 2.90 6.69
C ILE A 209 -8.68 4.19 6.14
N GLY A 210 -7.65 4.06 5.31
CA GLY A 210 -7.00 5.20 4.69
C GLY A 210 -7.92 6.00 3.78
N ALA A 211 -8.69 5.33 2.92
CA ALA A 211 -9.69 5.98 2.07
C ALA A 211 -10.77 6.73 2.86
N ARG A 212 -11.09 6.27 4.08
CA ARG A 212 -12.04 6.95 4.95
C ARG A 212 -11.43 8.13 5.70
N LEU A 213 -10.16 8.07 6.08
CA LEU A 213 -9.50 9.11 6.89
C LEU A 213 -8.81 10.19 6.04
N ALA A 214 -8.24 9.82 4.90
CA ALA A 214 -7.43 10.73 4.09
C ALA A 214 -8.15 11.97 3.53
N PRO A 215 -9.48 11.96 3.25
CA PRO A 215 -10.19 13.17 2.81
C PRO A 215 -10.14 14.33 3.80
N ASP A 216 -10.00 14.06 5.10
CA ASP A 216 -10.10 15.06 6.18
C ASP A 216 -8.72 15.56 6.66
N CYS A 217 -7.62 15.20 5.95
CA CYS A 217 -6.26 15.56 6.34
C CYS A 217 -5.32 15.59 5.12
N ASP A 218 -4.04 15.92 5.33
CA ASP A 218 -3.03 15.85 4.27
C ASP A 218 -2.79 14.41 3.83
N PHE A 219 -2.71 13.48 4.79
CA PHE A 219 -2.67 12.03 4.53
C PHE A 219 -3.03 11.24 5.79
N ALA A 220 -3.47 9.99 5.60
CA ALA A 220 -3.70 9.05 6.70
C ALA A 220 -2.50 8.13 6.88
N MET A 221 -2.19 7.81 8.14
CA MET A 221 -1.17 6.86 8.55
C MET A 221 -1.81 5.74 9.35
N ILE A 222 -1.69 4.52 8.85
CA ILE A 222 -2.13 3.31 9.51
C ILE A 222 -0.89 2.50 9.87
N TRP A 223 -0.75 2.09 11.12
CA TRP A 223 0.44 1.37 11.55
C TRP A 223 0.09 0.18 12.44
N TYR A 224 0.99 -0.81 12.46
CA TYR A 224 0.92 -1.92 13.40
C TYR A 224 2.32 -2.47 13.68
N TRP A 225 2.45 -3.14 14.82
CA TRP A 225 3.64 -3.90 15.15
C TRP A 225 3.53 -5.30 14.55
N ASP A 226 4.48 -5.64 13.71
CA ASP A 226 4.62 -6.97 13.16
C ASP A 226 5.51 -7.81 14.09
N HIS A 227 4.91 -8.82 14.71
CA HIS A 227 5.59 -9.64 15.71
C HIS A 227 6.61 -10.60 15.09
N GLU A 228 6.41 -11.01 13.84
CA GLU A 228 7.31 -11.91 13.11
C GLU A 228 8.58 -11.18 12.69
N SER A 229 8.48 -10.09 11.97
CA SER A 229 9.63 -9.27 11.56
C SER A 229 10.21 -8.43 12.70
N LYS A 230 9.47 -8.26 13.81
CA LYS A 230 9.79 -7.36 14.94
C LYS A 230 10.01 -5.91 14.49
N GLU A 231 9.16 -5.44 13.61
CA GLU A 231 9.19 -4.10 13.03
C GLU A 231 7.82 -3.44 13.07
N THR A 232 7.80 -2.11 13.10
CA THR A 232 6.55 -1.37 12.92
C THR A 232 6.32 -1.16 11.43
N LYS A 233 5.25 -1.73 10.92
CA LYS A 233 4.77 -1.52 9.55
C LYS A 233 3.91 -0.26 9.50
N VAL A 234 4.15 0.58 8.50
CA VAL A 234 3.42 1.84 8.30
C VAL A 234 2.88 1.90 6.88
N SER A 235 1.58 2.13 6.77
CA SER A 235 0.87 2.38 5.51
C SER A 235 0.40 3.83 5.45
N LEU A 236 0.67 4.48 4.33
CA LEU A 236 0.28 5.86 4.06
C LEU A 236 -0.78 5.90 2.95
N ARG A 237 -1.80 6.73 3.12
CA ARG A 237 -2.84 6.97 2.11
C ARG A 237 -3.11 8.46 1.98
N ALA A 238 -3.11 8.98 0.75
CA ALA A 238 -3.47 10.35 0.43
C ALA A 238 -4.69 10.40 -0.47
N PHE A 239 -5.59 11.34 -0.21
CA PHE A 239 -6.75 11.63 -1.06
C PHE A 239 -6.45 12.78 -2.02
N HIS A 240 -5.94 13.89 -1.50
CA HIS A 240 -5.62 15.10 -2.26
C HIS A 240 -4.32 14.95 -3.06
N ASP A 241 -4.19 15.69 -4.15
CA ASP A 241 -2.98 15.68 -5.00
C ASP A 241 -1.83 16.52 -4.45
N THR A 242 -2.06 17.22 -3.35
CA THR A 242 -1.09 18.09 -2.67
C THR A 242 0.05 17.34 -1.99
N VAL A 243 -0.13 16.03 -1.71
CA VAL A 243 0.87 15.20 -1.05
C VAL A 243 1.15 13.96 -1.88
N ASP A 244 2.44 13.67 -2.10
CA ASP A 244 2.93 12.41 -2.65
C ASP A 244 3.46 11.57 -1.48
N VAL A 245 2.69 10.56 -1.05
CA VAL A 245 3.09 9.71 0.08
C VAL A 245 4.24 8.75 -0.26
N SER A 246 4.54 8.53 -1.56
CA SER A 246 5.71 7.75 -1.95
C SER A 246 7.01 8.45 -1.59
N GLU A 247 7.06 9.77 -1.70
CA GLU A 247 8.23 10.57 -1.30
C GLU A 247 8.43 10.58 0.23
N ILE A 248 7.32 10.48 0.99
CA ILE A 248 7.40 10.30 2.45
C ILE A 248 7.96 8.92 2.77
N ALA A 249 7.41 7.86 2.16
CA ALA A 249 7.83 6.49 2.40
C ALA A 249 9.33 6.27 2.07
N LYS A 250 9.83 6.85 0.98
CA LYS A 250 11.25 6.77 0.57
C LYS A 250 12.21 7.29 1.63
N LYS A 251 11.85 8.35 2.39
CA LYS A 251 12.69 8.86 3.50
C LYS A 251 12.97 7.80 4.56
N TYR A 252 12.13 6.77 4.64
CA TYR A 252 12.23 5.68 5.61
C TYR A 252 12.59 4.34 4.96
N GLY A 253 13.07 4.34 3.69
CA GLY A 253 13.47 3.14 2.97
C GLY A 253 12.30 2.33 2.40
N GLY A 254 11.11 2.92 2.34
CA GLY A 254 9.93 2.33 1.73
C GLY A 254 9.65 2.85 0.32
N GLY A 255 8.42 2.63 -0.17
CA GLY A 255 8.01 3.04 -1.50
C GLY A 255 6.52 2.82 -1.76
N GLY A 256 6.14 2.82 -3.03
CA GLY A 256 4.77 2.63 -3.50
C GLY A 256 4.33 3.72 -4.48
N HIS A 257 3.03 3.98 -4.51
CA HIS A 257 2.39 4.96 -5.39
C HIS A 257 2.20 6.32 -4.69
N LYS A 258 1.94 7.35 -5.49
CA LYS A 258 1.67 8.72 -5.01
C LYS A 258 0.58 8.77 -3.93
N LYS A 259 -0.47 7.95 -4.05
CA LYS A 259 -1.64 7.94 -3.15
C LYS A 259 -1.61 6.81 -2.10
N ALA A 260 -0.76 5.80 -2.30
CA ALA A 260 -0.68 4.62 -1.44
C ALA A 260 0.77 4.13 -1.36
N SER A 261 1.37 4.21 -0.20
CA SER A 261 2.77 3.84 0.03
C SER A 261 2.94 3.25 1.41
N GLY A 262 4.08 2.65 1.67
CA GLY A 262 4.39 2.10 2.97
C GLY A 262 5.88 2.03 3.24
N PHE A 263 6.22 1.86 4.50
CA PHE A 263 7.59 1.66 4.97
C PHE A 263 7.62 0.89 6.28
N GLN A 264 8.81 0.49 6.68
CA GLN A 264 9.05 -0.19 7.94
C GLN A 264 9.94 0.69 8.82
N LEU A 265 9.58 0.84 10.09
CA LEU A 265 10.44 1.56 11.03
C LEU A 265 11.53 0.61 11.56
N PRO A 266 12.77 1.09 11.66
CA PRO A 266 13.83 0.36 12.33
C PRO A 266 13.45 -0.02 13.76
N LYS A 267 13.96 -1.15 14.26
CA LYS A 267 13.65 -1.73 15.58
C LYS A 267 13.85 -0.77 16.77
N ASN A 268 14.70 0.23 16.61
CA ASN A 268 15.02 1.24 17.62
C ASN A 268 14.18 2.52 17.51
N LYS A 269 13.19 2.56 16.61
CA LYS A 269 12.27 3.70 16.44
C LYS A 269 10.84 3.31 16.74
N HIS A 270 10.11 4.22 17.38
CA HIS A 270 8.68 4.11 17.63
C HIS A 270 7.90 5.01 16.68
N VAL A 271 6.63 4.67 16.43
CA VAL A 271 5.76 5.49 15.58
C VAL A 271 5.63 6.93 16.11
N GLU A 272 5.71 7.11 17.43
CA GLU A 272 5.66 8.43 18.07
C GLU A 272 6.85 9.34 17.69
N ASP A 273 7.98 8.77 17.29
CA ASP A 273 9.17 9.50 16.85
C ASP A 273 8.98 10.19 15.49
N LEU A 274 7.93 9.81 14.75
CA LEU A 274 7.58 10.40 13.46
C LEU A 274 6.86 11.74 13.57
N PHE A 275 6.29 12.04 14.73
CA PHE A 275 5.42 13.21 14.89
C PHE A 275 6.15 14.42 15.44
N ASP A 276 5.69 15.58 14.98
CA ASP A 276 6.20 16.86 15.48
C ASP A 276 5.93 16.97 16.98
N LYS A 277 6.95 17.35 17.74
CA LYS A 277 6.80 17.59 19.18
C LYS A 277 5.85 18.76 19.41
N PRO A 278 4.91 18.67 20.37
CA PRO A 278 4.06 19.79 20.72
C PRO A 278 4.93 21.03 21.00
N ARG A 279 4.66 22.14 20.33
CA ARG A 279 5.32 23.41 20.69
C ARG A 279 5.02 23.70 22.16
N ALA A 280 6.06 23.82 22.99
CA ALA A 280 5.91 24.19 24.37
C ALA A 280 5.04 25.46 24.44
N ARG A 281 3.91 25.38 25.13
CA ARG A 281 3.08 26.58 25.39
C ARG A 281 3.97 27.60 26.10
N ARG A 282 4.31 28.68 25.43
CA ARG A 282 4.90 29.83 26.08
C ARG A 282 3.97 30.21 27.23
N SER A 283 4.41 29.96 28.47
CA SER A 283 3.71 30.43 29.65
C SER A 283 3.59 31.93 29.55
N ARG A 284 2.37 32.43 29.37
CA ARG A 284 2.10 33.86 29.57
C ARG A 284 2.46 34.14 31.03
N LYS A 285 3.61 34.74 31.28
CA LYS A 285 3.92 35.33 32.56
C LYS A 285 2.77 36.28 32.88
N LYS A 286 1.96 35.94 33.88
CA LYS A 286 1.02 36.87 34.48
C LYS A 286 1.87 38.06 34.97
N LYS A 287 1.70 39.23 34.33
CA LYS A 287 2.18 40.50 34.90
C LYS A 287 1.46 40.64 36.23
N ALA A 288 2.21 40.59 37.31
CA ALA A 288 1.72 40.99 38.62
C ALA A 288 1.34 42.47 38.53
N ILE A 289 0.05 42.72 38.71
CA ILE A 289 -0.43 44.10 38.93
C ILE A 289 0.00 44.44 40.33
N ALA A 290 0.95 45.40 40.42
CA ALA A 290 1.38 46.00 41.66
C ALA A 290 0.17 46.75 42.25
N SER A 291 -0.28 46.31 43.42
CA SER A 291 -1.22 47.05 44.23
C SER A 291 -0.58 48.33 44.73
N GLN A 292 -1.13 49.48 44.37
CA GLN A 292 -0.79 50.77 44.99
C GLN A 292 -1.35 50.78 46.43
N PRO A 293 -0.59 51.41 47.39
CA PRO A 293 -1.10 51.56 48.77
C PRO A 293 -2.18 52.64 48.86
N GLU A 294 -3.30 52.29 49.52
CA GLU A 294 -4.29 53.27 49.94
C GLU A 294 -3.70 54.25 50.95
N SER A 295 -3.75 55.52 50.62
CA SER A 295 -3.47 56.64 51.53
C SER A 295 -4.67 56.89 52.42
N ASP A 296 -4.46 56.81 53.74
CA ASP A 296 -5.29 57.30 54.83
C ASP A 296 -5.74 58.74 54.58
N LYS A 297 -7.03 59.00 54.62
CA LYS A 297 -7.56 60.28 54.97
C LYS A 297 -8.59 60.15 56.08
N LYS A 298 -8.12 60.57 57.26
CA LYS A 298 -8.97 60.99 58.38
C LYS A 298 -9.73 62.27 57.97
N ASN A 299 -10.98 62.36 58.37
CA ASN A 299 -11.66 63.54 58.87
C ASN A 299 -13.01 63.08 59.42
N GLU A 300 -13.20 63.14 60.68
CA GLU A 300 -13.65 64.22 61.57
C GLU A 300 -15.00 64.77 61.24
N THR A 301 -15.90 64.53 62.23
CA THR A 301 -16.95 65.38 62.78
C THR A 301 -18.04 65.85 61.78
N ASP A 302 -19.23 66.03 62.14
CA ASP A 302 -19.99 66.28 63.40
C ASP A 302 -21.51 66.28 63.12
N VAL A 303 -22.27 65.92 64.13
CA VAL A 303 -23.55 66.52 64.58
C VAL A 303 -24.77 66.65 63.57
N GLY A 304 -25.88 66.08 63.94
CA GLY A 304 -27.20 66.36 63.48
C GLY A 304 -28.18 65.23 63.76
#